data_a9704aa0b93d832a0ea8ad051d804feb
#
_entry.id   a9704aa0b93d832a0ea8ad051d804feb
#
_cell.length_a   1.000
_cell.length_b   1.000
_cell.length_c   1.000
_cell.angle_alpha   90.00
_cell.angle_beta   90.00
_cell.angle_gamma   90.00
#
_symmetry.space_group_name_H-M   'P 1'
#
loop_
_entity.id
_entity.type
_entity.pdbx_description
1 polymer ?
#
loop_
_entity_poly.entity_id
_entity_poly.type
_entity_poly.pdbx_seq_one_letter_code
_entity_poly.pdbx_strand_id
1 'polypeptide(L)'
;MNSARRNWQSVAAKLPVWAFLAGWAFPLCAGTGVADTDTSAFAKVRTVGLDEVHWTRGFWADRWALCETQMVPSMGRLMEGTNYSQFFRNFQIAAGLVQGASHGAPFNDGDFYKWLEGASALLAGTRDPALERNLNRIIAVIGKAQRPDGYLDTRVEIRARVGDTHARPFLDPLNFELYNLGHLMTAACVNHRATGQTNLLAVACRAADLLCRTFQHPTPALARDSICPSQIMGAVELYRATGRPRYLKLAKTFLAMRGLVRHGTDQNQDRIPFVDQTEAVGHAVRANYLYAGAADVFLETGDPNLWRPLEQIWTNVVTRKMYITGGCGSLYDGASPDGAKNPEAIAPVHQAYGRNYELPNTTAYSETCADIGNALWNWRMFLATGDAKFMDVVEQALYNSVLSGGSLDGTNYFYTNPLRVAARRPAKLRWSRARRPFYSSFCCPPNLVRTIAESADYVYGKSGDAIWVNLYGGSALDTRLADGGEVKLAQETDYPWNGRVQIKILACGQRAFGLKLRIPRVDHGRERSRG
;
A
#
# COMPACT_ATOMS: atom_id res chain seq x y z
N MET A 1 78.75 -35.05 -39.96
CA MET A 1 78.55 -33.62 -40.01
C MET A 1 77.17 -33.37 -39.38
N ASN A 2 77.22 -33.22 -38.09
CA ASN A 2 75.97 -33.26 -37.25
C ASN A 2 75.57 -31.87 -36.83
N SER A 3 74.33 -31.51 -37.04
CA SER A 3 73.70 -30.32 -36.49
C SER A 3 72.66 -30.73 -35.42
N ALA A 4 72.94 -30.37 -34.18
CA ALA A 4 72.05 -30.58 -33.04
C ALA A 4 70.91 -29.54 -33.02
N ARG A 5 69.66 -29.98 -33.05
CA ARG A 5 68.52 -29.15 -32.80
C ARG A 5 68.16 -29.22 -31.28
N ARG A 6 68.17 -28.07 -30.61
CA ARG A 6 67.67 -27.91 -29.23
C ARG A 6 66.16 -27.71 -29.26
N ASN A 7 65.48 -28.59 -28.58
CA ASN A 7 64.02 -28.48 -28.26
C ASN A 7 63.78 -27.42 -27.16
N TRP A 8 62.89 -26.47 -27.41
CA TRP A 8 62.34 -25.62 -26.41
C TRP A 8 60.94 -26.14 -26.10
N GLN A 9 60.73 -26.62 -24.85
CA GLN A 9 59.41 -26.91 -24.33
C GLN A 9 58.78 -25.62 -23.83
N SER A 10 57.62 -25.24 -24.37
CA SER A 10 56.81 -24.15 -23.89
C SER A 10 55.93 -24.65 -22.74
N VAL A 11 56.16 -24.12 -21.54
CA VAL A 11 55.28 -24.31 -20.38
C VAL A 11 54.13 -23.29 -20.49
N ALA A 12 52.93 -23.77 -20.81
CA ALA A 12 51.71 -22.97 -20.75
C ALA A 12 51.22 -22.88 -19.29
N ALA A 13 51.40 -21.72 -18.69
CA ALA A 13 50.81 -21.41 -17.40
C ALA A 13 49.28 -21.18 -17.57
N LYS A 14 48.47 -22.08 -17.01
CA LYS A 14 47.04 -21.87 -16.90
C LYS A 14 46.78 -20.83 -15.78
N LEU A 15 46.34 -19.63 -16.17
CA LEU A 15 45.79 -18.65 -15.27
C LEU A 15 44.36 -19.06 -14.92
N PRO A 16 43.92 -19.01 -13.63
CA PRO A 16 42.55 -19.27 -13.27
C PRO A 16 41.67 -18.08 -13.72
N VAL A 17 40.63 -18.39 -14.47
CA VAL A 17 39.57 -17.43 -14.81
C VAL A 17 38.81 -17.16 -13.51
N TRP A 18 39.07 -16.03 -12.87
CA TRP A 18 38.23 -15.50 -11.83
C TRP A 18 36.95 -14.95 -12.49
N ALA A 19 35.83 -15.69 -12.35
CA ALA A 19 34.54 -15.18 -12.67
C ALA A 19 34.23 -14.06 -11.68
N PHE A 20 34.27 -12.81 -12.11
CA PHE A 20 33.71 -11.67 -11.41
C PHE A 20 32.21 -11.86 -11.38
N LEU A 21 31.71 -12.46 -10.30
CA LEU A 21 30.34 -12.24 -9.86
C LEU A 21 30.26 -10.75 -9.50
N ALA A 22 29.76 -9.94 -10.44
CA ALA A 22 29.35 -8.59 -10.15
C ALA A 22 28.20 -8.70 -9.16
N GLY A 23 28.52 -8.72 -7.88
CA GLY A 23 27.56 -8.53 -6.81
C GLY A 23 26.94 -7.14 -7.00
N TRP A 24 25.69 -7.11 -7.36
CA TRP A 24 24.89 -5.89 -7.37
C TRP A 24 24.78 -5.45 -5.92
N ALA A 25 25.67 -4.55 -5.50
CA ALA A 25 25.52 -3.82 -4.26
C ALA A 25 24.30 -2.90 -4.45
N PHE A 26 23.16 -3.32 -3.95
CA PHE A 26 22.07 -2.38 -3.73
C PHE A 26 22.59 -1.35 -2.73
N PRO A 27 22.47 -0.04 -2.98
CA PRO A 27 22.76 0.93 -1.94
C PRO A 27 21.91 0.56 -0.72
N LEU A 28 22.49 0.52 0.46
CA LEU A 28 21.78 0.52 1.73
C LEU A 28 21.02 1.84 1.77
N CYS A 29 19.81 1.86 1.21
CA CYS A 29 18.91 2.96 1.42
C CYS A 29 18.53 2.92 2.90
N ALA A 30 18.82 3.99 3.63
CA ALA A 30 18.19 4.27 4.89
C ALA A 30 16.69 4.16 4.65
N GLY A 31 16.03 3.21 5.36
CA GLY A 31 14.67 2.82 5.04
C GLY A 31 13.72 4.00 5.20
N THR A 32 12.92 4.22 4.19
CA THR A 32 11.84 5.21 4.19
C THR A 32 10.50 4.51 4.30
N GLY A 33 9.46 5.25 4.71
CA GLY A 33 8.18 4.72 5.16
C GLY A 33 7.25 4.08 4.12
N VAL A 34 5.94 4.26 4.30
CA VAL A 34 4.85 3.67 3.47
C VAL A 34 4.99 4.01 1.98
N ALA A 35 5.56 5.18 1.66
CA ALA A 35 5.93 5.60 0.32
C ALA A 35 7.33 6.22 0.37
N ASP A 36 8.29 5.59 -0.28
CA ASP A 36 9.66 6.10 -0.32
C ASP A 36 9.78 7.26 -1.28
N THR A 37 9.78 8.49 -0.76
CA THR A 37 9.93 9.69 -1.60
C THR A 37 11.30 10.35 -1.49
N ASP A 38 12.29 9.67 -0.92
CA ASP A 38 13.61 10.28 -0.66
C ASP A 38 14.30 10.73 -1.94
N THR A 39 14.10 10.02 -3.04
CA THR A 39 14.62 10.34 -4.37
C THR A 39 13.58 10.90 -5.34
N SER A 40 12.32 11.06 -4.92
CA SER A 40 11.23 11.52 -5.79
C SER A 40 11.43 12.98 -6.20
N ALA A 41 11.54 13.22 -7.51
CA ALA A 41 11.91 14.53 -8.04
C ALA A 41 10.87 15.64 -7.78
N PHE A 42 9.61 15.26 -7.65
CA PHE A 42 8.48 16.18 -7.47
C PHE A 42 7.86 16.10 -6.07
N ALA A 43 8.53 15.42 -5.13
CA ALA A 43 8.12 15.45 -3.72
C ALA A 43 8.60 16.75 -3.06
N LYS A 44 7.67 17.52 -2.49
CA LYS A 44 7.96 18.70 -1.67
C LYS A 44 8.31 18.32 -0.24
N VAL A 45 7.67 17.26 0.26
CA VAL A 45 7.96 16.64 1.54
C VAL A 45 8.41 15.21 1.29
N ARG A 46 9.52 14.83 1.89
CA ARG A 46 10.06 13.48 1.82
C ARG A 46 9.73 12.72 3.08
N THR A 47 9.53 11.43 2.94
CA THR A 47 9.28 10.54 4.08
C THR A 47 10.54 10.35 4.91
N VAL A 48 10.36 9.95 6.17
CA VAL A 48 11.41 9.50 7.08
C VAL A 48 11.45 7.97 7.10
N GLY A 49 12.53 7.39 7.64
CA GLY A 49 12.71 5.94 7.66
C GLY A 49 11.77 5.23 8.66
N LEU A 50 11.44 3.96 8.36
CA LEU A 50 10.64 3.09 9.23
C LEU A 50 11.25 2.92 10.63
N ASP A 51 12.56 3.00 10.75
CA ASP A 51 13.32 2.91 11.99
C ASP A 51 13.76 4.26 12.57
N GLU A 52 13.46 5.37 11.86
CA GLU A 52 13.76 6.73 12.32
C GLU A 52 12.68 7.30 13.25
N VAL A 53 11.46 6.74 13.26
CA VAL A 53 10.32 7.22 14.05
C VAL A 53 9.75 6.13 14.92
N HIS A 54 9.55 6.45 16.21
CA HIS A 54 8.96 5.53 17.16
C HIS A 54 7.87 6.21 17.99
N TRP A 55 6.74 5.51 18.17
CA TRP A 55 5.75 5.89 19.17
C TRP A 55 6.31 5.56 20.56
N THR A 56 6.28 6.52 21.48
CA THR A 56 6.90 6.37 22.79
C THR A 56 5.91 6.28 23.95
N ARG A 57 4.71 6.87 23.78
CA ARG A 57 3.64 6.88 24.80
C ARG A 57 2.30 7.30 24.24
N GLY A 58 1.23 7.03 25.00
CA GLY A 58 -0.11 7.51 24.75
C GLY A 58 -0.82 6.76 23.63
N PHE A 59 -1.83 7.39 23.06
CA PHE A 59 -2.82 6.75 22.19
C PHE A 59 -2.22 5.88 21.07
N TRP A 60 -1.29 6.41 20.31
CA TRP A 60 -0.69 5.67 19.19
C TRP A 60 0.28 4.58 19.64
N ALA A 61 1.03 4.81 20.72
CA ALA A 61 1.92 3.77 21.28
C ALA A 61 1.12 2.57 21.76
N ASP A 62 -0.05 2.79 22.39
CA ASP A 62 -0.94 1.71 22.83
C ASP A 62 -1.52 0.93 21.62
N ARG A 63 -1.87 1.62 20.51
CA ARG A 63 -2.37 0.98 19.29
C ARG A 63 -1.28 0.20 18.56
N TRP A 64 -0.09 0.75 18.50
CA TRP A 64 1.06 0.09 17.90
C TRP A 64 1.48 -1.15 18.70
N ALA A 65 1.55 -1.06 20.02
CA ALA A 65 1.82 -2.20 20.90
C ALA A 65 0.75 -3.29 20.80
N LEU A 66 -0.55 -2.91 20.66
CA LEU A 66 -1.61 -3.87 20.39
C LEU A 66 -1.43 -4.55 19.03
N CYS A 67 -0.99 -3.81 18.02
CA CYS A 67 -0.68 -4.39 16.71
C CYS A 67 0.46 -5.41 16.79
N GLU A 68 1.53 -5.06 17.48
CA GLU A 68 2.69 -5.93 17.71
C GLU A 68 2.31 -7.19 18.48
N THR A 69 1.63 -7.04 19.63
CA THR A 69 1.44 -8.14 20.58
C THR A 69 0.20 -8.99 20.32
N GLN A 70 -0.80 -8.47 19.60
CA GLN A 70 -2.07 -9.15 19.37
C GLN A 70 -2.44 -9.27 17.90
N MET A 71 -2.46 -8.15 17.13
CA MET A 71 -3.04 -8.16 15.79
C MET A 71 -2.19 -8.96 14.81
N VAL A 72 -0.90 -8.69 14.71
CA VAL A 72 0.01 -9.42 13.79
C VAL A 72 0.14 -10.90 14.19
N PRO A 73 0.35 -11.27 15.47
CA PRO A 73 0.43 -12.68 15.84
C PRO A 73 -0.88 -13.46 15.66
N SER A 74 -2.04 -12.89 16.03
CA SER A 74 -3.32 -13.57 15.88
C SER A 74 -3.71 -13.77 14.42
N MET A 75 -3.49 -12.76 13.59
CA MET A 75 -3.75 -12.84 12.15
C MET A 75 -2.77 -13.80 11.46
N GLY A 76 -1.50 -13.82 11.84
CA GLY A 76 -0.51 -14.78 11.35
C GLY A 76 -0.97 -16.22 11.60
N ARG A 77 -1.39 -16.54 12.83
CA ARG A 77 -1.95 -17.88 13.15
C ARG A 77 -3.19 -18.21 12.32
N LEU A 78 -4.08 -17.24 12.11
CA LEU A 78 -5.27 -17.42 11.27
C LEU A 78 -4.88 -17.72 9.83
N MET A 79 -3.94 -16.97 9.26
CA MET A 79 -3.54 -17.09 7.85
C MET A 79 -2.64 -18.30 7.57
N GLU A 80 -1.88 -18.77 8.56
CA GLU A 80 -1.13 -20.03 8.46
C GLU A 80 -2.03 -21.27 8.69
N GLY A 81 -3.15 -21.10 9.40
CA GLY A 81 -4.14 -22.14 9.62
C GLY A 81 -4.99 -22.45 8.40
N THR A 82 -5.85 -23.48 8.52
CA THR A 82 -6.74 -23.93 7.45
C THR A 82 -8.22 -23.85 7.81
N ASN A 83 -8.56 -23.31 8.99
CA ASN A 83 -9.95 -23.31 9.50
C ASN A 83 -10.87 -22.36 8.73
N TYR A 84 -10.33 -21.27 8.17
CA TYR A 84 -11.11 -20.22 7.52
C TYR A 84 -10.80 -20.12 6.02
N SER A 85 -9.50 -20.09 5.68
CA SER A 85 -8.98 -20.03 4.33
C SER A 85 -7.62 -20.72 4.34
N GLN A 86 -6.97 -20.81 3.18
CA GLN A 86 -5.67 -21.46 3.07
C GLN A 86 -4.62 -20.49 2.56
N PHE A 87 -4.51 -19.29 3.17
CA PHE A 87 -3.59 -18.26 2.68
C PHE A 87 -2.17 -18.82 2.50
N PHE A 88 -1.50 -19.21 3.56
CA PHE A 88 -0.13 -19.73 3.48
C PHE A 88 -0.08 -21.14 2.85
N ARG A 89 -1.08 -21.98 3.13
CA ARG A 89 -1.13 -23.34 2.56
C ARG A 89 -1.23 -23.33 1.03
N ASN A 90 -1.91 -22.35 0.42
CA ASN A 90 -1.92 -22.20 -1.03
C ASN A 90 -0.50 -21.97 -1.58
N PHE A 91 0.34 -21.18 -0.93
CA PHE A 91 1.76 -21.05 -1.32
C PHE A 91 2.53 -22.36 -1.16
N GLN A 92 2.28 -23.13 -0.10
CA GLN A 92 2.91 -24.44 0.06
C GLN A 92 2.50 -25.42 -1.03
N ILE A 93 1.22 -25.42 -1.45
CA ILE A 93 0.70 -26.23 -2.56
C ILE A 93 1.31 -25.77 -3.89
N ALA A 94 1.31 -24.46 -4.15
CA ALA A 94 1.93 -23.87 -5.35
C ALA A 94 3.44 -24.16 -5.41
N ALA A 95 4.12 -24.19 -4.28
CA ALA A 95 5.54 -24.59 -4.18
C ALA A 95 5.77 -26.10 -4.32
N GLY A 96 4.72 -26.93 -4.38
CA GLY A 96 4.84 -28.39 -4.42
C GLY A 96 5.28 -29.05 -3.12
N LEU A 97 5.22 -28.33 -2.00
CA LEU A 97 5.62 -28.82 -0.68
C LEU A 97 4.53 -29.71 -0.04
N VAL A 98 3.28 -29.47 -0.39
CA VAL A 98 2.13 -30.26 0.06
C VAL A 98 1.14 -30.42 -1.08
N GLN A 99 0.32 -31.48 -1.03
CA GLN A 99 -0.76 -31.71 -1.99
C GLN A 99 -2.03 -31.00 -1.54
N GLY A 100 -2.88 -30.62 -2.50
CA GLY A 100 -4.19 -30.01 -2.23
C GLY A 100 -4.74 -29.20 -3.40
N ALA A 101 -5.96 -28.70 -3.22
CA ALA A 101 -6.59 -27.75 -4.11
C ALA A 101 -6.45 -26.32 -3.56
N SER A 102 -6.56 -25.32 -4.43
CA SER A 102 -6.64 -23.91 -3.99
C SER A 102 -7.94 -23.65 -3.23
N HIS A 103 -7.87 -22.89 -2.16
CA HIS A 103 -9.03 -22.56 -1.35
C HIS A 103 -9.01 -21.08 -0.93
N GLY A 104 -10.20 -20.46 -0.89
CA GLY A 104 -10.38 -19.08 -0.52
C GLY A 104 -10.64 -18.16 -1.72
N ALA A 105 -10.60 -16.85 -1.47
CA ALA A 105 -10.87 -15.83 -2.47
C ALA A 105 -9.69 -15.67 -3.46
N PRO A 106 -9.94 -15.20 -4.69
CA PRO A 106 -8.88 -15.03 -5.70
C PRO A 106 -7.85 -13.95 -5.33
N PHE A 107 -8.16 -13.08 -4.36
CA PHE A 107 -7.27 -12.03 -3.85
C PHE A 107 -6.57 -12.40 -2.54
N ASN A 108 -6.61 -13.68 -2.12
CA ASN A 108 -6.00 -14.13 -0.87
C ASN A 108 -4.49 -13.93 -0.83
N ASP A 109 -3.79 -14.06 -1.96
CA ASP A 109 -2.34 -13.83 -2.03
C ASP A 109 -2.02 -12.37 -1.66
N GLY A 110 -2.77 -11.42 -2.23
CA GLY A 110 -2.63 -10.00 -1.92
C GLY A 110 -2.95 -9.69 -0.45
N ASP A 111 -3.97 -10.32 0.11
CA ASP A 111 -4.31 -10.16 1.52
C ASP A 111 -3.21 -10.70 2.45
N PHE A 112 -2.57 -11.81 2.05
CA PHE A 112 -1.43 -12.37 2.78
C PHE A 112 -0.20 -11.45 2.69
N TYR A 113 0.06 -10.86 1.53
CA TYR A 113 1.15 -9.89 1.37
C TYR A 113 0.95 -8.62 2.21
N LYS A 114 -0.29 -8.15 2.40
CA LYS A 114 -0.55 -7.01 3.32
C LYS A 114 -0.21 -7.34 4.77
N TRP A 115 -0.53 -8.54 5.23
CA TRP A 115 -0.11 -8.98 6.56
C TRP A 115 1.41 -9.07 6.66
N LEU A 116 2.08 -9.62 5.63
CA LEU A 116 3.54 -9.72 5.56
C LEU A 116 4.20 -8.33 5.58
N GLU A 117 3.59 -7.35 4.88
CA GLU A 117 4.01 -5.94 4.88
C GLU A 117 3.95 -5.35 6.28
N GLY A 118 2.82 -5.44 6.97
CA GLY A 118 2.66 -4.96 8.33
C GLY A 118 3.60 -5.64 9.33
N ALA A 119 3.78 -6.95 9.23
CA ALA A 119 4.73 -7.70 10.06
C ALA A 119 6.19 -7.26 9.79
N SER A 120 6.53 -6.95 8.54
CA SER A 120 7.85 -6.40 8.18
C SER A 120 8.05 -4.98 8.73
N ALA A 121 7.02 -4.13 8.67
CA ALA A 121 7.09 -2.79 9.24
C ALA A 121 7.31 -2.81 10.76
N LEU A 122 6.62 -3.70 11.49
CA LEU A 122 6.87 -3.89 12.91
C LEU A 122 8.31 -4.33 13.20
N LEU A 123 8.88 -5.18 12.35
CA LEU A 123 10.24 -5.66 12.52
C LEU A 123 11.28 -4.53 12.44
N ALA A 124 11.03 -3.46 11.68
CA ALA A 124 11.90 -2.29 11.65
C ALA A 124 12.09 -1.65 13.04
N GLY A 125 11.00 -1.56 13.82
CA GLY A 125 11.03 -0.98 15.17
C GLY A 125 11.41 -1.97 16.27
N THR A 126 10.95 -3.24 16.16
CA THR A 126 11.11 -4.22 17.24
C THR A 126 12.42 -5.00 17.20
N ARG A 127 12.96 -5.21 15.98
CA ARG A 127 14.11 -6.09 15.74
C ARG A 127 13.93 -7.50 16.34
N ASP A 128 12.68 -7.98 16.45
CA ASP A 128 12.37 -9.30 17.03
C ASP A 128 12.92 -10.45 16.16
N PRO A 129 13.90 -11.24 16.66
CA PRO A 129 14.50 -12.31 15.88
C PRO A 129 13.55 -13.50 15.66
N ALA A 130 12.48 -13.65 16.46
CA ALA A 130 11.50 -14.72 16.25
C ALA A 130 10.55 -14.35 15.09
N LEU A 131 10.10 -13.10 15.05
CA LEU A 131 9.33 -12.58 13.93
C LEU A 131 10.15 -12.65 12.63
N GLU A 132 11.40 -12.22 12.65
CA GLU A 132 12.29 -12.26 11.48
C GLU A 132 12.47 -13.69 10.94
N ARG A 133 12.73 -14.67 11.80
CA ARG A 133 12.83 -16.08 11.39
C ARG A 133 11.54 -16.59 10.77
N ASN A 134 10.38 -16.22 11.32
CA ASN A 134 9.09 -16.63 10.78
C ASN A 134 8.85 -16.02 9.39
N LEU A 135 9.10 -14.71 9.23
CA LEU A 135 8.99 -14.03 7.94
C LEU A 135 9.91 -14.67 6.89
N ASN A 136 11.16 -14.94 7.24
CA ASN A 136 12.12 -15.59 6.34
C ASN A 136 11.67 -17.00 5.91
N ARG A 137 11.08 -17.78 6.82
CA ARG A 137 10.48 -19.07 6.49
C ARG A 137 9.33 -18.94 5.47
N ILE A 138 8.45 -17.98 5.68
CA ILE A 138 7.32 -17.70 4.78
C ILE A 138 7.83 -17.22 3.43
N ILE A 139 8.75 -16.27 3.38
CA ILE A 139 9.35 -15.72 2.15
C ILE A 139 10.03 -16.81 1.34
N ALA A 140 10.72 -17.75 1.99
CA ALA A 140 11.34 -18.88 1.31
C ALA A 140 10.30 -19.77 0.59
N VAL A 141 9.11 -19.97 1.16
CA VAL A 141 8.02 -20.71 0.53
C VAL A 141 7.42 -19.92 -0.63
N ILE A 142 7.19 -18.63 -0.46
CA ILE A 142 6.73 -17.74 -1.55
C ILE A 142 7.70 -17.78 -2.74
N GLY A 143 9.00 -17.71 -2.46
CA GLY A 143 10.03 -17.79 -3.50
C GLY A 143 10.06 -19.14 -4.25
N LYS A 144 9.74 -20.25 -3.57
CA LYS A 144 9.59 -21.59 -4.18
C LYS A 144 8.30 -21.72 -4.99
N ALA A 145 7.25 -21.01 -4.62
CA ALA A 145 6.00 -21.01 -5.36
C ALA A 145 6.11 -20.27 -6.71
N GLN A 146 7.04 -19.32 -6.82
CA GLN A 146 7.20 -18.53 -8.04
C GLN A 146 7.73 -19.37 -9.21
N ARG A 147 7.08 -19.26 -10.37
CA ARG A 147 7.51 -19.92 -11.60
C ARG A 147 8.85 -19.33 -12.12
N PRO A 148 9.58 -20.11 -12.95
CA PRO A 148 10.86 -19.64 -13.54
C PRO A 148 10.72 -18.37 -14.41
N ASP A 149 9.55 -18.16 -15.05
CA ASP A 149 9.26 -16.97 -15.84
C ASP A 149 8.97 -15.70 -15.00
N GLY A 150 8.83 -15.87 -13.67
CA GLY A 150 8.52 -14.83 -12.71
C GLY A 150 7.04 -14.76 -12.31
N TYR A 151 6.17 -15.55 -12.93
CA TYR A 151 4.74 -15.58 -12.57
C TYR A 151 4.51 -16.11 -11.16
N LEU A 152 3.55 -15.53 -10.45
CA LEU A 152 3.16 -15.95 -9.11
C LEU A 152 1.70 -15.55 -8.85
N ASP A 153 0.83 -16.54 -8.88
CA ASP A 153 -0.55 -16.49 -8.37
C ASP A 153 -0.93 -17.91 -7.96
N THR A 154 -1.14 -18.11 -6.67
CA THR A 154 -1.32 -19.47 -6.13
C THR A 154 -2.57 -20.15 -6.68
N ARG A 155 -3.66 -19.38 -6.85
CA ARG A 155 -4.94 -19.90 -7.35
C ARG A 155 -4.83 -20.38 -8.80
N VAL A 156 -4.26 -19.57 -9.67
CA VAL A 156 -4.09 -19.89 -11.09
C VAL A 156 -3.14 -21.09 -11.24
N GLU A 157 -2.02 -21.07 -10.52
CA GLU A 157 -1.03 -22.15 -10.62
C GLU A 157 -1.54 -23.49 -10.14
N ILE A 158 -2.24 -23.52 -9.01
CA ILE A 158 -2.79 -24.78 -8.46
C ILE A 158 -3.87 -25.33 -9.39
N ARG A 159 -4.77 -24.49 -9.91
CA ARG A 159 -5.81 -24.90 -10.85
C ARG A 159 -5.23 -25.41 -12.17
N ALA A 160 -4.21 -24.75 -12.71
CA ALA A 160 -3.54 -25.19 -13.94
C ALA A 160 -2.90 -26.59 -13.78
N ARG A 161 -2.31 -26.89 -12.62
CA ARG A 161 -1.71 -28.22 -12.34
C ARG A 161 -2.70 -29.38 -12.33
N VAL A 162 -3.95 -29.10 -11.97
CA VAL A 162 -5.01 -30.12 -12.00
C VAL A 162 -5.78 -30.17 -13.32
N GLY A 163 -5.25 -29.51 -14.37
CA GLY A 163 -5.77 -29.60 -15.74
C GLY A 163 -6.87 -28.59 -16.08
N ASP A 164 -7.08 -27.55 -15.26
CA ASP A 164 -8.01 -26.48 -15.60
C ASP A 164 -7.44 -25.60 -16.73
N THR A 165 -7.97 -25.78 -17.94
CA THR A 165 -7.53 -25.06 -19.14
C THR A 165 -7.83 -23.55 -19.13
N HIS A 166 -8.73 -23.10 -18.25
CA HIS A 166 -9.06 -21.69 -18.04
C HIS A 166 -8.12 -21.01 -17.02
N ALA A 167 -7.34 -21.77 -16.26
CA ALA A 167 -6.37 -21.23 -15.31
C ALA A 167 -5.06 -20.86 -16.03
N ARG A 168 -5.07 -19.74 -16.75
CA ARG A 168 -3.91 -19.19 -17.46
C ARG A 168 -3.62 -17.77 -16.97
N PRO A 169 -2.33 -17.35 -16.93
CA PRO A 169 -1.96 -16.00 -16.55
C PRO A 169 -2.71 -14.93 -17.33
N PHE A 170 -3.28 -13.97 -16.63
CA PHE A 170 -3.95 -12.77 -17.17
C PHE A 170 -5.08 -13.06 -18.17
N LEU A 171 -5.74 -14.22 -18.04
CA LEU A 171 -6.89 -14.59 -18.87
C LEU A 171 -8.22 -14.14 -18.27
N ASP A 172 -8.36 -14.27 -16.96
CA ASP A 172 -9.59 -13.92 -16.22
C ASP A 172 -9.31 -12.79 -15.22
N PRO A 173 -9.82 -11.57 -15.46
CA PRO A 173 -9.62 -10.44 -14.54
C PRO A 173 -10.08 -10.71 -13.12
N LEU A 174 -11.01 -11.66 -12.91
CA LEU A 174 -11.51 -12.03 -11.58
C LEU A 174 -10.54 -12.90 -10.78
N ASN A 175 -9.40 -13.27 -11.32
CA ASN A 175 -8.30 -13.86 -10.54
C ASN A 175 -7.52 -12.78 -9.74
N PHE A 176 -7.70 -11.49 -10.03
CA PHE A 176 -7.06 -10.40 -9.31
C PHE A 176 -5.52 -10.44 -9.32
N GLU A 177 -4.91 -11.00 -10.37
CA GLU A 177 -3.47 -11.24 -10.45
C GLU A 177 -2.65 -9.95 -10.29
N LEU A 178 -3.04 -8.86 -10.99
CA LEU A 178 -2.36 -7.58 -10.84
C LEU A 178 -2.50 -6.98 -9.44
N TYR A 179 -3.65 -7.18 -8.79
CA TYR A 179 -3.85 -6.78 -7.40
C TYR A 179 -2.91 -7.53 -6.45
N ASN A 180 -2.84 -8.87 -6.59
CA ASN A 180 -1.97 -9.72 -5.79
C ASN A 180 -0.50 -9.32 -5.97
N LEU A 181 -0.04 -9.15 -7.22
CA LEU A 181 1.32 -8.76 -7.54
C LEU A 181 1.65 -7.32 -7.10
N GLY A 182 0.67 -6.42 -7.10
CA GLY A 182 0.81 -5.07 -6.55
C GLY A 182 1.18 -5.11 -5.07
N HIS A 183 0.46 -5.90 -4.28
CA HIS A 183 0.74 -6.06 -2.84
C HIS A 183 2.03 -6.84 -2.58
N LEU A 184 2.42 -7.79 -3.44
CA LEU A 184 3.75 -8.40 -3.38
C LEU A 184 4.86 -7.35 -3.51
N MET A 185 4.73 -6.43 -4.47
CA MET A 185 5.75 -5.40 -4.71
C MET A 185 5.87 -4.44 -3.52
N THR A 186 4.76 -3.96 -2.94
CA THR A 186 4.81 -3.08 -1.76
C THR A 186 5.38 -3.81 -0.55
N ALA A 187 4.90 -5.02 -0.25
CA ALA A 187 5.40 -5.82 0.87
C ALA A 187 6.90 -6.13 0.74
N ALA A 188 7.38 -6.37 -0.48
CA ALA A 188 8.80 -6.63 -0.73
C ALA A 188 9.68 -5.39 -0.51
N CYS A 189 9.20 -4.21 -0.88
CA CYS A 189 9.90 -2.96 -0.64
C CYS A 189 9.96 -2.64 0.86
N VAL A 190 8.84 -2.77 1.58
CA VAL A 190 8.79 -2.57 3.04
C VAL A 190 9.69 -3.57 3.76
N ASN A 191 9.64 -4.86 3.39
CA ASN A 191 10.53 -5.88 3.96
C ASN A 191 12.01 -5.56 3.75
N HIS A 192 12.37 -5.13 2.53
CA HIS A 192 13.74 -4.73 2.24
C HIS A 192 14.20 -3.53 3.07
N ARG A 193 13.37 -2.51 3.22
CA ARG A 193 13.65 -1.32 4.04
C ARG A 193 13.80 -1.67 5.52
N ALA A 194 12.92 -2.52 6.02
CA ALA A 194 12.92 -2.93 7.43
C ALA A 194 14.12 -3.80 7.82
N THR A 195 14.62 -4.64 6.90
CA THR A 195 15.59 -5.71 7.22
C THR A 195 16.90 -5.63 6.46
N GLY A 196 16.97 -4.88 5.36
CA GLY A 196 18.08 -4.91 4.41
C GLY A 196 18.14 -6.19 3.56
N GLN A 197 17.25 -7.16 3.79
CA GLN A 197 17.23 -8.42 3.03
C GLN A 197 16.62 -8.22 1.64
N THR A 198 17.11 -8.99 0.67
CA THR A 198 16.70 -8.85 -0.74
C THR A 198 15.93 -10.06 -1.28
N ASN A 199 15.68 -11.07 -0.47
CA ASN A 199 15.04 -12.32 -0.89
C ASN A 199 13.62 -12.09 -1.42
N LEU A 200 12.74 -11.38 -0.70
CA LEU A 200 11.40 -11.04 -1.17
C LEU A 200 11.44 -10.00 -2.30
N LEU A 201 12.36 -9.02 -2.22
CA LEU A 201 12.57 -8.04 -3.28
C LEU A 201 12.93 -8.70 -4.62
N ALA A 202 13.76 -9.74 -4.59
CA ALA A 202 14.11 -10.51 -5.78
C ALA A 202 12.89 -11.24 -6.38
N VAL A 203 11.99 -11.77 -5.55
CA VAL A 203 10.71 -12.36 -6.00
C VAL A 203 9.85 -11.30 -6.69
N ALA A 204 9.68 -10.13 -6.07
CA ALA A 204 8.91 -9.02 -6.63
C ALA A 204 9.52 -8.49 -7.94
N CYS A 205 10.84 -8.37 -8.01
CA CYS A 205 11.53 -7.96 -9.23
C CYS A 205 11.30 -8.93 -10.40
N ARG A 206 11.37 -10.26 -10.17
CA ARG A 206 11.08 -11.24 -11.22
C ARG A 206 9.63 -11.16 -11.70
N ALA A 207 8.68 -10.97 -10.77
CA ALA A 207 7.28 -10.77 -11.11
C ALA A 207 7.09 -9.48 -11.92
N ALA A 208 7.67 -8.37 -11.50
CA ALA A 208 7.59 -7.10 -12.22
C ALA A 208 8.27 -7.15 -13.60
N ASP A 209 9.35 -7.92 -13.75
CA ASP A 209 10.01 -8.14 -15.04
C ASP A 209 9.11 -8.93 -16.01
N LEU A 210 8.34 -9.90 -15.51
CA LEU A 210 7.29 -10.55 -16.29
C LEU A 210 6.22 -9.54 -16.70
N LEU A 211 5.73 -8.73 -15.75
CA LEU A 211 4.72 -7.70 -16.05
C LEU A 211 5.22 -6.68 -17.09
N CYS A 212 6.49 -6.27 -17.03
CA CYS A 212 7.10 -5.41 -18.05
C CYS A 212 7.04 -6.02 -19.46
N ARG A 213 7.26 -7.32 -19.58
CA ARG A 213 7.16 -8.03 -20.86
C ARG A 213 5.73 -8.19 -21.33
N THR A 214 4.84 -8.62 -20.43
CA THR A 214 3.42 -8.91 -20.74
C THR A 214 2.65 -7.64 -21.12
N PHE A 215 2.89 -6.55 -20.40
CA PHE A 215 2.18 -5.27 -20.58
C PHE A 215 3.00 -4.23 -21.36
N GLN A 216 4.01 -4.66 -22.12
CA GLN A 216 4.78 -3.74 -22.98
C GLN A 216 3.89 -3.04 -24.01
N HIS A 217 2.93 -3.80 -24.58
CA HIS A 217 1.92 -3.32 -25.52
C HIS A 217 0.55 -3.89 -25.12
N PRO A 218 -0.10 -3.30 -24.11
CA PRO A 218 -1.32 -3.87 -23.56
C PRO A 218 -2.45 -3.82 -24.58
N THR A 219 -3.17 -4.94 -24.70
CA THR A 219 -4.40 -5.04 -25.47
C THR A 219 -5.60 -4.60 -24.65
N PRO A 220 -6.77 -4.30 -25.26
CA PRO A 220 -8.00 -4.06 -24.52
C PRO A 220 -8.40 -5.22 -23.59
N ALA A 221 -8.06 -6.46 -23.92
CA ALA A 221 -8.29 -7.62 -23.07
C ALA A 221 -7.41 -7.55 -21.81
N LEU A 222 -6.09 -7.37 -21.96
CA LEU A 222 -5.16 -7.23 -20.83
C LEU A 222 -5.45 -5.99 -19.95
N ALA A 223 -5.95 -4.91 -20.54
CA ALA A 223 -6.30 -3.71 -19.78
C ALA A 223 -7.40 -3.98 -18.74
N ARG A 224 -8.27 -4.97 -18.97
CA ARG A 224 -9.33 -5.38 -18.04
C ARG A 224 -8.81 -6.04 -16.77
N ASP A 225 -7.57 -6.56 -16.76
CA ASP A 225 -6.97 -7.16 -15.58
C ASP A 225 -6.64 -6.14 -14.48
N SER A 226 -6.67 -4.84 -14.79
CA SER A 226 -6.42 -3.77 -13.82
C SER A 226 -7.62 -3.53 -12.90
N ILE A 227 -8.09 -4.58 -12.24
CA ILE A 227 -9.10 -4.52 -11.18
C ILE A 227 -8.41 -4.22 -9.86
N CYS A 228 -8.89 -3.22 -9.10
CA CYS A 228 -8.33 -2.81 -7.82
C CYS A 228 -6.81 -2.52 -7.90
N PRO A 229 -6.41 -1.38 -8.48
CA PRO A 229 -5.10 -1.16 -9.09
C PRO A 229 -3.97 -0.87 -8.09
N SER A 230 -3.72 -1.77 -7.13
CA SER A 230 -2.57 -1.74 -6.22
C SER A 230 -1.22 -1.81 -6.96
N GLN A 231 -1.20 -2.44 -8.14
CA GLN A 231 0.01 -2.62 -8.94
C GLN A 231 0.65 -1.31 -9.42
N ILE A 232 -0.12 -0.21 -9.48
CA ILE A 232 0.46 1.10 -9.85
C ILE A 232 1.38 1.57 -8.72
N MET A 233 0.86 1.60 -7.47
CA MET A 233 1.66 1.92 -6.28
C MET A 233 2.85 0.97 -6.14
N GLY A 234 2.62 -0.34 -6.26
CA GLY A 234 3.67 -1.35 -6.13
C GLY A 234 4.80 -1.20 -7.16
N ALA A 235 4.48 -0.87 -8.41
CA ALA A 235 5.48 -0.66 -9.45
C ALA A 235 6.29 0.63 -9.22
N VAL A 236 5.67 1.71 -8.71
CA VAL A 236 6.41 2.93 -8.33
C VAL A 236 7.31 2.66 -7.12
N GLU A 237 6.82 1.96 -6.08
CA GLU A 237 7.66 1.60 -4.94
C GLU A 237 8.86 0.73 -5.35
N LEU A 238 8.63 -0.21 -6.26
CA LEU A 238 9.73 -1.03 -6.78
C LEU A 238 10.73 -0.23 -7.62
N TYR A 239 10.27 0.80 -8.35
CA TYR A 239 11.14 1.78 -9.01
C TYR A 239 12.00 2.52 -7.98
N ARG A 240 11.39 3.06 -6.94
CA ARG A 240 12.08 3.78 -5.84
C ARG A 240 13.13 2.90 -5.16
N ALA A 241 12.76 1.66 -4.82
CA ALA A 241 13.64 0.72 -4.14
C ALA A 241 14.81 0.22 -5.00
N THR A 242 14.68 0.22 -6.33
CA THR A 242 15.67 -0.41 -7.23
C THR A 242 16.36 0.55 -8.19
N GLY A 243 15.85 1.75 -8.36
CA GLY A 243 16.31 2.73 -9.36
C GLY A 243 16.10 2.29 -10.82
N ARG A 244 15.30 1.23 -11.10
CA ARG A 244 15.13 0.68 -12.45
C ARG A 244 14.00 1.38 -13.21
N PRO A 245 14.28 2.20 -14.24
CA PRO A 245 13.28 3.03 -14.93
C PRO A 245 12.13 2.23 -15.56
N ARG A 246 12.34 0.95 -15.87
CA ARG A 246 11.32 0.08 -16.44
C ARG A 246 10.10 -0.09 -15.53
N TYR A 247 10.27 -0.03 -14.21
CA TYR A 247 9.16 -0.17 -13.26
C TYR A 247 8.31 1.10 -13.19
N LEU A 248 8.91 2.28 -13.29
CA LEU A 248 8.14 3.53 -13.47
C LEU A 248 7.39 3.54 -14.81
N LYS A 249 8.04 3.06 -15.90
CA LYS A 249 7.37 2.88 -17.19
C LYS A 249 6.18 1.93 -17.08
N LEU A 250 6.33 0.82 -16.33
CA LEU A 250 5.25 -0.13 -16.07
C LEU A 250 4.08 0.52 -15.32
N ALA A 251 4.34 1.31 -14.27
CA ALA A 251 3.30 2.04 -13.53
C ALA A 251 2.51 3.01 -14.45
N LYS A 252 3.24 3.77 -15.28
CA LYS A 252 2.62 4.64 -16.31
C LYS A 252 1.76 3.85 -17.29
N THR A 253 2.23 2.69 -17.72
CA THR A 253 1.48 1.79 -18.61
C THR A 253 0.20 1.31 -17.93
N PHE A 254 0.25 0.87 -16.67
CA PHE A 254 -0.93 0.44 -15.93
C PHE A 254 -1.97 1.54 -15.76
N LEU A 255 -1.55 2.78 -15.60
CA LEU A 255 -2.45 3.92 -15.52
C LEU A 255 -3.08 4.22 -16.89
N ALA A 256 -2.27 4.30 -17.94
CA ALA A 256 -2.72 4.67 -19.29
C ALA A 256 -3.59 3.59 -19.95
N MET A 257 -3.28 2.29 -19.74
CA MET A 257 -4.00 1.18 -20.40
C MET A 257 -5.48 1.10 -20.00
N ARG A 258 -5.88 1.70 -18.87
CA ARG A 258 -7.28 1.76 -18.45
C ARG A 258 -8.15 2.45 -19.51
N GLY A 259 -7.61 3.40 -20.25
CA GLY A 259 -8.28 4.04 -21.39
C GLY A 259 -8.48 3.13 -22.61
N LEU A 260 -7.86 1.94 -22.65
CA LEU A 260 -8.04 0.96 -23.72
C LEU A 260 -9.25 0.05 -23.49
N VAL A 261 -9.85 0.05 -22.29
CA VAL A 261 -10.98 -0.82 -21.95
C VAL A 261 -12.18 -0.44 -22.79
N ARG A 262 -12.61 -1.35 -23.67
CA ARG A 262 -13.86 -1.17 -24.42
C ARG A 262 -15.05 -1.42 -23.49
N HIS A 263 -16.01 -0.50 -23.48
CA HIS A 263 -17.18 -0.55 -22.60
C HIS A 263 -16.77 -0.60 -21.11
N GLY A 264 -15.83 0.26 -20.72
CA GLY A 264 -15.44 0.44 -19.34
C GLY A 264 -16.60 0.87 -18.46
N THR A 265 -16.47 0.68 -17.16
CA THR A 265 -17.51 0.92 -16.16
C THR A 265 -17.05 1.88 -15.09
N ASP A 266 -17.97 2.55 -14.40
CA ASP A 266 -17.63 3.32 -13.21
C ASP A 266 -17.16 2.41 -12.08
N GLN A 267 -17.60 1.16 -12.02
CA GLN A 267 -17.17 0.20 -11.01
C GLN A 267 -15.63 0.04 -10.95
N ASN A 268 -14.99 0.12 -12.11
CA ASN A 268 -13.53 0.03 -12.24
C ASN A 268 -12.85 1.38 -12.54
N GLN A 269 -13.57 2.49 -12.58
CA GLN A 269 -13.09 3.81 -12.98
C GLN A 269 -12.41 3.79 -14.36
N ASP A 270 -12.89 2.98 -15.31
CA ASP A 270 -12.32 2.80 -16.66
C ASP A 270 -13.30 3.16 -17.79
N ARG A 271 -14.49 3.71 -17.46
CA ARG A 271 -15.40 4.29 -18.44
C ARG A 271 -14.88 5.59 -19.06
N ILE A 272 -14.20 6.38 -18.24
CA ILE A 272 -13.58 7.66 -18.63
C ILE A 272 -12.09 7.54 -18.34
N PRO A 273 -11.19 7.91 -19.28
CA PRO A 273 -9.76 7.97 -19.03
C PRO A 273 -9.45 8.79 -17.79
N PHE A 274 -8.45 8.38 -17.00
CA PHE A 274 -8.15 9.02 -15.71
C PHE A 274 -7.93 10.54 -15.85
N VAL A 275 -7.26 10.97 -16.91
CA VAL A 275 -6.94 12.39 -17.16
C VAL A 275 -8.16 13.28 -17.37
N ASP A 276 -9.31 12.68 -17.68
CA ASP A 276 -10.59 13.36 -17.93
C ASP A 276 -11.57 13.21 -16.75
N GLN A 277 -11.20 12.47 -15.69
CA GLN A 277 -12.06 12.28 -14.53
C GLN A 277 -12.10 13.54 -13.66
N THR A 278 -13.29 13.88 -13.16
CA THR A 278 -13.52 15.09 -12.34
C THR A 278 -14.20 14.80 -11.00
N GLU A 279 -14.71 13.59 -10.82
CA GLU A 279 -15.40 13.17 -9.59
C GLU A 279 -15.09 11.70 -9.26
N ALA A 280 -15.23 11.34 -7.97
CA ALA A 280 -15.09 9.98 -7.52
C ALA A 280 -16.36 9.18 -7.82
N VAL A 281 -16.20 8.05 -8.51
CA VAL A 281 -17.29 7.16 -8.91
C VAL A 281 -16.93 5.69 -8.65
N GLY A 282 -17.93 4.85 -8.57
CA GLY A 282 -17.79 3.42 -8.57
C GLY A 282 -17.18 2.86 -7.29
N HIS A 283 -16.57 1.70 -7.37
CA HIS A 283 -16.03 0.97 -6.22
C HIS A 283 -14.94 1.77 -5.50
N ALA A 284 -15.20 2.16 -4.26
CA ALA A 284 -14.39 3.16 -3.54
C ALA A 284 -12.95 2.72 -3.28
N VAL A 285 -12.70 1.43 -2.98
CA VAL A 285 -11.33 0.91 -2.79
C VAL A 285 -10.55 1.02 -4.09
N ARG A 286 -11.15 0.60 -5.22
CA ARG A 286 -10.50 0.66 -6.55
C ARG A 286 -10.19 2.10 -6.94
N ALA A 287 -11.13 3.01 -6.67
CA ALA A 287 -10.97 4.44 -6.92
C ALA A 287 -9.79 5.03 -6.12
N ASN A 288 -9.79 4.84 -4.80
CA ASN A 288 -8.75 5.40 -3.94
C ASN A 288 -7.36 4.82 -4.22
N TYR A 289 -7.27 3.54 -4.59
CA TYR A 289 -6.01 2.93 -5.01
C TYR A 289 -5.52 3.47 -6.35
N LEU A 290 -6.45 3.74 -7.29
CA LEU A 290 -6.12 4.43 -8.54
C LEU A 290 -5.57 5.83 -8.28
N TYR A 291 -6.23 6.60 -7.41
CA TYR A 291 -5.82 7.97 -7.10
C TYR A 291 -4.48 8.00 -6.35
N ALA A 292 -4.26 7.08 -5.41
CA ALA A 292 -2.97 6.93 -4.74
C ALA A 292 -1.85 6.56 -5.74
N GLY A 293 -2.11 5.61 -6.64
CA GLY A 293 -1.15 5.22 -7.68
C GLY A 293 -0.87 6.35 -8.69
N ALA A 294 -1.88 7.13 -9.08
CA ALA A 294 -1.69 8.29 -9.96
C ALA A 294 -0.86 9.39 -9.26
N ALA A 295 -1.09 9.61 -7.96
CA ALA A 295 -0.27 10.53 -7.17
C ALA A 295 1.18 10.05 -7.03
N ASP A 296 1.42 8.73 -6.89
CA ASP A 296 2.77 8.17 -6.92
C ASP A 296 3.47 8.41 -8.26
N VAL A 297 2.78 8.19 -9.39
CA VAL A 297 3.34 8.49 -10.71
C VAL A 297 3.63 9.99 -10.86
N PHE A 298 2.76 10.86 -10.33
CA PHE A 298 3.00 12.30 -10.32
C PHE A 298 4.26 12.68 -9.54
N LEU A 299 4.47 12.10 -8.36
CA LEU A 299 5.66 12.36 -7.52
C LEU A 299 6.97 12.06 -8.25
N GLU A 300 6.96 11.11 -9.20
CA GLU A 300 8.15 10.74 -9.99
C GLU A 300 8.27 11.51 -11.32
N THR A 301 7.16 12.04 -11.86
CA THR A 301 7.14 12.59 -13.24
C THR A 301 6.80 14.07 -13.32
N GLY A 302 6.09 14.62 -12.34
CA GLY A 302 5.56 15.98 -12.36
C GLY A 302 4.50 16.22 -13.45
N ASP A 303 3.87 15.17 -14.00
CA ASP A 303 2.92 15.30 -15.12
C ASP A 303 1.65 16.04 -14.68
N PRO A 304 1.42 17.27 -15.17
CA PRO A 304 0.26 18.08 -14.78
C PRO A 304 -1.07 17.47 -15.21
N ASN A 305 -1.07 16.57 -16.22
CA ASN A 305 -2.29 15.87 -16.64
C ASN A 305 -2.75 14.86 -15.59
N LEU A 306 -1.89 14.45 -14.67
CA LEU A 306 -2.27 13.62 -13.51
C LEU A 306 -2.72 14.47 -12.33
N TRP A 307 -2.10 15.63 -12.12
CA TRP A 307 -2.40 16.48 -10.97
C TRP A 307 -3.80 17.10 -11.04
N ARG A 308 -4.20 17.60 -12.20
CA ARG A 308 -5.50 18.25 -12.37
C ARG A 308 -6.69 17.34 -11.99
N PRO A 309 -6.82 16.12 -12.51
CA PRO A 309 -7.89 15.23 -12.07
C PRO A 309 -7.79 14.85 -10.59
N LEU A 310 -6.58 14.65 -10.05
CA LEU A 310 -6.40 14.38 -8.62
C LEU A 310 -6.98 15.48 -7.73
N GLU A 311 -6.74 16.76 -8.03
CA GLU A 311 -7.30 17.90 -7.27
C GLU A 311 -8.82 18.02 -7.43
N GLN A 312 -9.34 17.83 -8.63
CA GLN A 312 -10.78 17.89 -8.89
C GLN A 312 -11.53 16.78 -8.15
N ILE A 313 -11.04 15.55 -8.25
CA ILE A 313 -11.62 14.38 -7.57
C ILE A 313 -11.49 14.56 -6.05
N TRP A 314 -10.35 15.04 -5.55
CA TRP A 314 -10.15 15.31 -4.13
C TRP A 314 -11.17 16.31 -3.59
N THR A 315 -11.37 17.41 -4.31
CA THR A 315 -12.37 18.42 -3.96
C THR A 315 -13.77 17.82 -3.92
N ASN A 316 -14.13 16.99 -4.91
CA ASN A 316 -15.41 16.30 -4.95
C ASN A 316 -15.59 15.37 -3.75
N VAL A 317 -14.58 14.54 -3.42
CA VAL A 317 -14.65 13.61 -2.28
C VAL A 317 -14.80 14.36 -0.96
N VAL A 318 -13.88 15.25 -0.67
CA VAL A 318 -13.79 15.90 0.65
C VAL A 318 -14.98 16.82 0.93
N THR A 319 -15.52 17.47 -0.11
CA THR A 319 -16.64 18.40 0.08
C THR A 319 -18.03 17.78 -0.05
N ARG A 320 -18.14 16.56 -0.66
CA ARG A 320 -19.46 16.04 -1.07
C ARG A 320 -19.67 14.54 -0.86
N LYS A 321 -18.60 13.73 -0.74
CA LYS A 321 -18.69 12.25 -0.76
C LYS A 321 -17.95 11.56 0.37
N MET A 322 -17.45 12.31 1.35
CA MET A 322 -16.76 11.81 2.53
C MET A 322 -17.62 12.05 3.78
N TYR A 323 -17.66 11.06 4.65
CA TYR A 323 -18.28 11.18 5.98
C TYR A 323 -17.43 12.04 6.92
N ILE A 324 -18.03 12.58 7.97
CA ILE A 324 -17.32 13.32 9.03
C ILE A 324 -16.25 12.49 9.74
N THR A 325 -16.27 11.17 9.57
CA THR A 325 -15.26 10.24 10.09
C THR A 325 -14.04 10.10 9.18
N GLY A 326 -14.00 10.77 8.02
CA GLY A 326 -13.00 10.55 6.99
C GLY A 326 -13.29 9.31 6.12
N GLY A 327 -14.35 8.57 6.43
CA GLY A 327 -14.78 7.40 5.67
C GLY A 327 -15.42 7.77 4.33
N CYS A 328 -15.33 6.86 3.36
CA CYS A 328 -15.84 7.08 2.00
C CYS A 328 -16.40 5.80 1.39
N GLY A 329 -17.07 5.93 0.21
CA GLY A 329 -17.75 4.80 -0.42
C GLY A 329 -19.00 4.39 0.36
N SER A 330 -20.05 5.21 0.23
CA SER A 330 -21.22 5.18 1.13
C SER A 330 -22.20 4.05 0.85
N LEU A 331 -22.20 3.47 -0.36
CA LEU A 331 -23.27 2.59 -0.80
C LEU A 331 -22.85 1.13 -0.91
N TYR A 332 -23.70 0.21 -0.43
CA TYR A 332 -23.56 -1.23 -0.68
C TYR A 332 -23.68 -1.56 -2.16
N ASP A 333 -24.75 -1.05 -2.76
CA ASP A 333 -25.02 -1.14 -4.18
C ASP A 333 -25.54 0.23 -4.63
N GLY A 334 -24.78 0.91 -5.48
CA GLY A 334 -25.11 2.21 -6.01
C GLY A 334 -25.39 2.13 -7.51
N ALA A 335 -26.22 3.03 -8.00
CA ALA A 335 -26.30 3.26 -9.43
C ALA A 335 -25.07 4.05 -9.88
N SER A 336 -24.43 3.58 -10.92
CA SER A 336 -23.37 4.35 -11.56
C SER A 336 -23.98 5.58 -12.26
N PRO A 337 -23.42 6.79 -12.09
CA PRO A 337 -23.77 7.94 -12.91
C PRO A 337 -23.09 7.88 -14.28
N ASP A 338 -22.99 6.68 -14.89
CA ASP A 338 -22.19 6.43 -16.08
C ASP A 338 -22.64 7.14 -17.36
N GLY A 339 -23.57 8.08 -17.23
CA GLY A 339 -24.07 8.90 -18.33
C GLY A 339 -24.90 8.10 -19.35
N ALA A 340 -25.31 6.89 -18.99
CA ALA A 340 -26.22 6.12 -19.84
C ALA A 340 -27.49 6.94 -20.08
N LYS A 341 -27.77 7.20 -21.36
CA LYS A 341 -28.99 7.88 -21.76
C LYS A 341 -30.25 7.07 -21.43
N ASN A 342 -30.08 5.76 -21.23
CA ASN A 342 -31.12 4.85 -20.80
C ASN A 342 -30.91 4.54 -19.29
N PRO A 343 -31.81 5.01 -18.40
CA PRO A 343 -31.75 4.71 -16.98
C PRO A 343 -31.81 3.20 -16.66
N GLU A 344 -32.40 2.40 -17.53
CA GLU A 344 -32.49 0.94 -17.38
C GLU A 344 -31.16 0.23 -17.66
N ALA A 345 -30.22 0.91 -18.31
CA ALA A 345 -28.88 0.39 -18.60
C ALA A 345 -27.86 0.69 -17.47
N ILE A 346 -28.27 1.37 -16.39
CA ILE A 346 -27.40 1.67 -15.25
C ILE A 346 -27.10 0.37 -14.50
N ALA A 347 -25.86 -0.09 -14.59
CA ALA A 347 -25.40 -1.26 -13.86
C ALA A 347 -25.24 -0.93 -12.35
N PRO A 348 -25.68 -1.81 -11.44
CA PRO A 348 -25.35 -1.68 -10.02
C PRO A 348 -23.84 -1.73 -9.82
N VAL A 349 -23.32 -0.81 -9.01
CA VAL A 349 -21.92 -0.77 -8.60
C VAL A 349 -21.82 -1.12 -7.14
N HIS A 350 -21.11 -2.21 -6.83
CA HIS A 350 -20.88 -2.62 -5.44
C HIS A 350 -19.88 -1.71 -4.76
N GLN A 351 -20.09 -1.45 -3.46
CA GLN A 351 -19.13 -0.74 -2.61
C GLN A 351 -18.83 0.67 -3.13
N ALA A 352 -19.87 1.38 -3.54
CA ALA A 352 -19.74 2.53 -4.40
C ALA A 352 -19.64 3.85 -3.65
N TYR A 353 -18.91 4.79 -4.26
CA TYR A 353 -19.19 6.20 -4.04
C TYR A 353 -20.63 6.50 -4.50
N GLY A 354 -21.40 7.17 -3.63
CA GLY A 354 -22.72 7.67 -3.96
C GLY A 354 -22.69 8.93 -4.81
N ARG A 355 -23.86 9.47 -5.11
CA ARG A 355 -24.00 10.83 -5.63
C ARG A 355 -23.49 11.85 -4.61
N ASN A 356 -23.34 13.10 -5.02
CA ASN A 356 -22.98 14.17 -4.09
C ASN A 356 -24.00 14.21 -2.92
N TYR A 357 -23.46 14.19 -1.69
CA TYR A 357 -24.22 14.18 -0.42
C TYR A 357 -25.07 12.93 -0.17
N GLU A 358 -24.89 11.87 -0.94
CA GLU A 358 -25.54 10.56 -0.69
C GLU A 358 -24.72 9.77 0.33
N LEU A 359 -24.92 10.11 1.61
CA LEU A 359 -24.16 9.62 2.74
C LEU A 359 -25.09 9.03 3.83
N PRO A 360 -25.76 7.89 3.55
CA PRO A 360 -26.67 7.26 4.50
C PRO A 360 -25.91 6.72 5.72
N ASN A 361 -26.42 6.99 6.94
CA ASN A 361 -25.75 6.56 8.16
C ASN A 361 -26.07 5.10 8.54
N THR A 362 -27.33 4.69 8.42
CA THR A 362 -27.78 3.35 8.84
C THR A 362 -27.34 2.26 7.87
N THR A 363 -27.26 2.57 6.58
CA THR A 363 -26.83 1.69 5.50
C THR A 363 -25.46 2.07 4.96
N ALA A 364 -24.67 2.83 5.73
CA ALA A 364 -23.32 3.18 5.34
C ALA A 364 -22.49 1.93 5.01
N TYR A 365 -21.83 1.93 3.85
CA TYR A 365 -20.85 0.92 3.52
C TYR A 365 -19.52 1.26 4.20
N SER A 366 -18.89 2.35 3.83
CA SER A 366 -17.64 2.85 4.41
C SER A 366 -16.66 1.70 4.72
N GLU A 367 -16.16 1.09 3.65
CA GLU A 367 -15.28 -0.07 3.76
C GLU A 367 -13.95 0.31 4.39
N THR A 368 -13.47 -0.45 5.36
CA THR A 368 -12.17 -0.22 6.00
C THR A 368 -11.05 -0.05 4.97
N CYS A 369 -11.04 -0.84 3.88
CA CYS A 369 -10.05 -0.66 2.83
C CYS A 369 -10.21 0.65 2.04
N ALA A 370 -11.43 1.14 1.85
CA ALA A 370 -11.66 2.42 1.17
C ALA A 370 -11.19 3.59 2.03
N ASP A 371 -11.45 3.51 3.33
CA ASP A 371 -11.03 4.53 4.31
C ASP A 371 -9.51 4.61 4.43
N ILE A 372 -8.83 3.45 4.44
CA ILE A 372 -7.37 3.35 4.36
C ILE A 372 -6.86 3.88 3.01
N GLY A 373 -7.49 3.51 1.91
CA GLY A 373 -7.14 4.01 0.58
C GLY A 373 -7.25 5.52 0.47
N ASN A 374 -8.24 6.14 1.15
CA ASN A 374 -8.37 7.59 1.26
C ASN A 374 -7.18 8.20 2.02
N ALA A 375 -6.75 7.60 3.13
CA ALA A 375 -5.56 8.05 3.86
C ALA A 375 -4.28 7.91 3.01
N LEU A 376 -4.08 6.78 2.32
CA LEU A 376 -2.93 6.54 1.43
C LEU A 376 -2.84 7.56 0.29
N TRP A 377 -3.98 7.91 -0.30
CA TRP A 377 -4.04 8.93 -1.36
C TRP A 377 -3.74 10.33 -0.83
N ASN A 378 -4.37 10.73 0.29
CA ASN A 378 -4.14 12.04 0.90
C ASN A 378 -2.70 12.20 1.37
N TRP A 379 -2.06 11.15 1.89
CA TRP A 379 -0.64 11.17 2.24
C TRP A 379 0.24 11.54 1.03
N ARG A 380 0.01 10.92 -0.12
CA ARG A 380 0.74 11.21 -1.35
C ARG A 380 0.51 12.63 -1.88
N MET A 381 -0.73 13.12 -1.78
CA MET A 381 -1.06 14.51 -2.12
C MET A 381 -0.32 15.50 -1.19
N PHE A 382 -0.19 15.15 0.09
CA PHE A 382 0.61 15.93 1.03
C PHE A 382 2.09 15.91 0.67
N LEU A 383 2.65 14.76 0.37
CA LEU A 383 4.06 14.64 -0.03
C LEU A 383 4.37 15.48 -1.28
N ALA A 384 3.43 15.57 -2.22
CA ALA A 384 3.57 16.38 -3.43
C ALA A 384 3.54 17.89 -3.14
N THR A 385 2.77 18.34 -2.15
CA THR A 385 2.45 19.78 -1.99
C THR A 385 2.92 20.41 -0.67
N GLY A 386 3.00 19.61 0.40
CA GLY A 386 3.15 20.11 1.76
C GLY A 386 1.91 20.88 2.29
N ASP A 387 0.75 20.73 1.64
CA ASP A 387 -0.48 21.41 2.08
C ASP A 387 -1.16 20.61 3.21
N ALA A 388 -1.31 21.26 4.36
CA ALA A 388 -1.87 20.67 5.58
C ALA A 388 -3.29 20.09 5.40
N LYS A 389 -4.07 20.59 4.43
CA LYS A 389 -5.45 20.10 4.18
C LYS A 389 -5.51 18.59 3.89
N PHE A 390 -4.47 18.04 3.26
CA PHE A 390 -4.41 16.60 2.99
C PHE A 390 -4.13 15.81 4.27
N MET A 391 -3.25 16.33 5.13
CA MET A 391 -2.99 15.70 6.43
C MET A 391 -4.18 15.79 7.39
N ASP A 392 -5.02 16.81 7.27
CA ASP A 392 -6.28 16.89 8.03
C ASP A 392 -7.20 15.70 7.70
N VAL A 393 -7.27 15.30 6.41
CA VAL A 393 -8.02 14.11 5.99
C VAL A 393 -7.36 12.82 6.47
N VAL A 394 -6.02 12.72 6.39
CA VAL A 394 -5.28 11.56 6.91
C VAL A 394 -5.56 11.38 8.40
N GLU A 395 -5.40 12.43 9.20
CA GLU A 395 -5.65 12.38 10.64
C GLU A 395 -7.10 12.00 10.95
N GLN A 396 -8.06 12.65 10.27
CA GLN A 396 -9.49 12.37 10.45
C GLN A 396 -9.84 10.90 10.14
N ALA A 397 -9.33 10.36 9.04
CA ALA A 397 -9.55 8.97 8.66
C ALA A 397 -8.88 8.02 9.66
N LEU A 398 -7.61 8.24 10.01
CA LEU A 398 -6.86 7.38 10.92
C LEU A 398 -7.54 7.29 12.30
N TYR A 399 -7.86 8.41 12.94
CA TYR A 399 -8.45 8.42 14.28
C TYR A 399 -9.89 7.89 14.33
N ASN A 400 -10.62 7.90 13.21
CA ASN A 400 -12.04 7.56 13.19
C ASN A 400 -12.32 6.33 12.32
N SER A 401 -12.50 6.50 11.00
CA SER A 401 -13.00 5.42 10.13
C SER A 401 -12.04 4.25 10.02
N VAL A 402 -10.73 4.49 10.05
CA VAL A 402 -9.72 3.42 9.98
C VAL A 402 -9.64 2.65 11.30
N LEU A 403 -9.41 3.33 12.42
CA LEU A 403 -9.26 2.66 13.72
C LEU A 403 -10.54 2.01 14.21
N SER A 404 -11.73 2.51 13.82
CA SER A 404 -12.99 1.83 14.10
C SER A 404 -13.08 0.44 13.47
N GLY A 405 -12.26 0.17 12.45
CA GLY A 405 -12.15 -1.13 11.80
C GLY A 405 -11.67 -2.25 12.72
N GLY A 406 -10.93 -1.98 13.79
CA GLY A 406 -10.41 -2.96 14.75
C GLY A 406 -11.14 -2.96 16.09
N SER A 407 -11.18 -4.11 16.76
CA SER A 407 -11.63 -4.20 18.16
C SER A 407 -10.53 -3.75 19.12
N LEU A 408 -10.92 -3.41 20.35
CA LEU A 408 -9.97 -2.96 21.38
C LEU A 408 -8.98 -4.04 21.81
N ASP A 409 -9.36 -5.32 21.64
CA ASP A 409 -8.50 -6.48 21.91
C ASP A 409 -7.62 -6.88 20.71
N GLY A 410 -7.80 -6.22 19.54
CA GLY A 410 -7.01 -6.45 18.32
C GLY A 410 -7.30 -7.75 17.58
N THR A 411 -8.39 -8.48 17.90
CA THR A 411 -8.65 -9.82 17.34
C THR A 411 -9.84 -9.88 16.39
N ASN A 412 -10.66 -8.83 16.36
CA ASN A 412 -11.88 -8.75 15.57
C ASN A 412 -11.92 -7.46 14.74
N TYR A 413 -12.53 -7.54 13.56
CA TYR A 413 -12.47 -6.49 12.56
C TYR A 413 -13.85 -6.17 11.98
N PHE A 414 -14.05 -4.94 11.51
CA PHE A 414 -15.11 -4.60 10.59
C PHE A 414 -14.64 -4.74 9.14
N TYR A 415 -15.52 -5.23 8.29
CA TYR A 415 -15.39 -5.06 6.84
C TYR A 415 -15.95 -3.69 6.45
N THR A 416 -17.19 -3.40 6.85
CA THR A 416 -17.86 -2.12 6.68
C THR A 416 -18.03 -1.42 8.01
N ASN A 417 -17.90 -0.10 8.04
CA ASN A 417 -18.01 0.72 9.25
C ASN A 417 -19.39 1.36 9.33
N PRO A 418 -20.34 0.76 10.09
CA PRO A 418 -21.66 1.36 10.25
C PRO A 418 -21.57 2.64 11.07
N LEU A 419 -22.12 3.75 10.56
CA LEU A 419 -22.15 5.01 11.29
C LEU A 419 -23.28 5.05 12.32
N ARG A 420 -24.37 4.30 12.06
CA ARG A 420 -25.48 4.13 12.98
C ARG A 420 -25.89 2.66 13.04
N VAL A 421 -25.91 2.10 14.24
CA VAL A 421 -26.45 0.77 14.49
C VAL A 421 -27.84 0.91 15.08
N ALA A 422 -28.87 0.50 14.33
CA ALA A 422 -30.26 0.49 14.78
C ALA A 422 -30.67 -0.93 15.18
N ALA A 423 -31.57 -1.05 16.19
CA ALA A 423 -32.10 -2.33 16.64
C ALA A 423 -32.83 -3.07 15.49
N ARG A 424 -33.60 -2.33 14.69
CA ARG A 424 -34.27 -2.85 13.49
C ARG A 424 -33.53 -2.34 12.24
N ARG A 425 -33.05 -3.25 11.40
CA ARG A 425 -32.37 -2.89 10.15
C ARG A 425 -33.39 -2.59 9.07
N PRO A 426 -33.19 -1.53 8.27
CA PRO A 426 -34.08 -1.22 7.14
C PRO A 426 -33.92 -2.20 5.98
N ALA A 427 -32.79 -2.90 5.89
CA ALA A 427 -32.49 -3.85 4.82
C ALA A 427 -31.54 -4.96 5.30
N LYS A 428 -31.53 -6.09 4.59
CA LYS A 428 -30.53 -7.16 4.77
C LYS A 428 -29.22 -6.70 4.16
N LEU A 429 -28.25 -6.36 4.99
CA LEU A 429 -26.91 -5.96 4.56
C LEU A 429 -25.98 -7.18 4.45
N ARG A 430 -25.13 -7.20 3.44
CA ARG A 430 -24.20 -8.30 3.15
C ARG A 430 -23.22 -8.57 4.31
N TRP A 431 -22.67 -7.52 4.91
CA TRP A 431 -21.64 -7.64 5.92
C TRP A 431 -22.18 -7.53 7.35
N SER A 432 -21.49 -8.17 8.29
CA SER A 432 -21.81 -8.09 9.71
C SER A 432 -21.67 -6.66 10.23
N ARG A 433 -22.60 -6.28 11.12
CA ARG A 433 -22.55 -5.02 11.89
C ARG A 433 -21.82 -5.19 13.23
N ALA A 434 -21.25 -6.35 13.48
CA ALA A 434 -20.34 -6.62 14.58
C ALA A 434 -18.98 -7.01 14.00
N ARG A 435 -17.91 -6.67 14.70
CA ARG A 435 -16.57 -7.08 14.33
C ARG A 435 -16.45 -8.60 14.40
N ARG A 436 -15.69 -9.18 13.47
CA ARG A 436 -15.49 -10.62 13.33
C ARG A 436 -14.01 -10.92 13.15
N PRO A 437 -13.51 -12.09 13.59
CA PRO A 437 -12.12 -12.48 13.37
C PRO A 437 -11.82 -12.79 11.91
N PHE A 438 -12.85 -13.18 11.14
CA PHE A 438 -12.72 -13.57 9.73
C PHE A 438 -13.95 -13.17 8.91
N TYR A 439 -13.71 -12.91 7.64
CA TYR A 439 -14.68 -12.72 6.57
C TYR A 439 -14.26 -13.54 5.35
N SER A 440 -15.22 -14.01 4.54
CA SER A 440 -14.95 -14.69 3.26
C SER A 440 -14.24 -13.81 2.23
N SER A 441 -14.33 -12.49 2.37
CA SER A 441 -13.47 -11.48 1.75
C SER A 441 -12.61 -10.89 2.86
N PHE A 442 -11.29 -11.08 2.81
CA PHE A 442 -10.42 -10.80 3.97
C PHE A 442 -9.49 -9.59 3.76
N CYS A 443 -9.76 -8.75 2.76
CA CYS A 443 -8.89 -7.63 2.42
C CYS A 443 -8.75 -6.57 3.52
N CYS A 444 -9.79 -6.32 4.32
CA CYS A 444 -9.83 -5.24 5.31
C CYS A 444 -8.99 -5.51 6.56
N PRO A 445 -9.05 -6.69 7.21
CA PRO A 445 -8.27 -6.94 8.42
C PRO A 445 -6.74 -6.76 8.22
N PRO A 446 -6.07 -7.40 7.24
CA PRO A 446 -4.64 -7.22 7.06
C PRO A 446 -4.27 -5.81 6.56
N ASN A 447 -5.18 -5.13 5.85
CA ASN A 447 -4.98 -3.73 5.46
C ASN A 447 -4.95 -2.81 6.70
N LEU A 448 -5.84 -3.05 7.67
CA LEU A 448 -5.82 -2.31 8.95
C LEU A 448 -4.53 -2.61 9.73
N VAL A 449 -4.13 -3.88 9.81
CA VAL A 449 -2.92 -4.29 10.54
C VAL A 449 -1.69 -3.58 9.99
N ARG A 450 -1.49 -3.57 8.66
CA ARG A 450 -0.34 -2.86 8.08
C ARG A 450 -0.41 -1.35 8.34
N THR A 451 -1.60 -0.74 8.25
CA THR A 451 -1.77 0.70 8.47
C THR A 451 -1.41 1.12 9.91
N ILE A 452 -1.74 0.28 10.91
CA ILE A 452 -1.35 0.56 12.30
C ILE A 452 0.15 0.32 12.50
N ALA A 453 0.71 -0.75 11.94
CA ALA A 453 2.14 -1.04 12.00
C ALA A 453 3.00 0.09 11.41
N GLU A 454 2.51 0.72 10.34
CA GLU A 454 3.15 1.79 9.58
C GLU A 454 2.72 3.19 10.05
N SER A 455 1.93 3.30 11.12
CA SER A 455 1.33 4.59 11.53
C SER A 455 2.35 5.66 11.91
N ALA A 456 3.54 5.27 12.36
CA ALA A 456 4.61 6.21 12.70
C ALA A 456 5.16 6.98 11.49
N ASP A 457 5.04 6.44 10.28
CA ASP A 457 5.51 7.07 9.05
C ASP A 457 4.80 8.36 8.69
N TYR A 458 3.57 8.54 9.18
CA TYR A 458 2.78 9.75 8.95
C TYR A 458 3.15 10.90 9.87
N VAL A 459 3.96 10.66 10.92
CA VAL A 459 4.22 11.65 11.99
C VAL A 459 5.11 12.75 11.51
N TYR A 460 6.18 12.42 10.81
CA TYR A 460 7.18 13.36 10.36
C TYR A 460 7.43 13.29 8.86
N GLY A 461 8.02 14.35 8.35
CA GLY A 461 8.60 14.41 7.01
C GLY A 461 9.80 15.32 7.01
N LYS A 462 10.55 15.34 5.93
CA LYS A 462 11.74 16.19 5.77
C LYS A 462 11.74 16.88 4.41
N SER A 463 12.34 18.07 4.34
CA SER A 463 12.57 18.78 3.09
C SER A 463 13.75 19.72 3.22
N GLY A 464 14.76 19.58 2.36
CA GLY A 464 15.96 20.44 2.42
C GLY A 464 16.57 20.48 3.82
N ASP A 465 16.40 21.63 4.47
CA ASP A 465 16.86 21.94 5.83
C ASP A 465 15.73 21.93 6.88
N ALA A 466 14.59 21.29 6.62
CA ALA A 466 13.44 21.37 7.51
C ALA A 466 12.85 19.99 7.86
N ILE A 467 12.41 19.85 9.11
CA ILE A 467 11.55 18.78 9.60
C ILE A 467 10.11 19.26 9.62
N TRP A 468 9.20 18.42 9.13
CA TRP A 468 7.76 18.64 9.17
C TRP A 468 7.15 17.75 10.25
N VAL A 469 6.33 18.34 11.11
CA VAL A 469 5.53 17.64 12.12
C VAL A 469 4.10 17.58 11.60
N ASN A 470 3.67 16.40 11.18
CA ASN A 470 2.42 16.21 10.43
C ASN A 470 1.29 15.66 11.31
N LEU A 471 1.63 14.77 12.25
CA LEU A 471 0.71 14.21 13.25
C LEU A 471 1.26 14.43 14.65
N TYR A 472 0.34 14.50 15.62
CA TYR A 472 0.69 14.68 17.02
C TYR A 472 0.43 13.41 17.83
N GLY A 473 1.42 13.05 18.65
CA GLY A 473 1.40 11.89 19.53
C GLY A 473 2.75 11.74 20.21
N GLY A 474 2.80 11.08 21.36
CA GLY A 474 4.05 10.80 22.06
C GLY A 474 4.98 9.97 21.17
N SER A 475 6.01 10.60 20.61
CA SER A 475 6.88 10.01 19.59
C SER A 475 8.30 10.54 19.67
N ALA A 476 9.25 9.80 19.10
CA ALA A 476 10.63 10.22 18.91
C ALA A 476 11.02 10.08 17.45
N LEU A 477 11.83 11.04 16.98
CA LEU A 477 12.46 11.04 15.66
C LEU A 477 13.97 11.07 15.84
N ASP A 478 14.68 10.22 15.11
CA ASP A 478 16.14 10.24 14.97
C ASP A 478 16.47 10.13 13.47
N THR A 479 16.81 11.24 12.84
CA THR A 479 17.00 11.30 11.37
C THR A 479 18.15 12.19 10.97
N ARG A 480 18.47 12.18 9.66
CA ARG A 480 19.42 13.10 9.05
C ARG A 480 18.75 13.94 7.97
N LEU A 481 19.11 15.22 7.93
CA LEU A 481 18.74 16.13 6.84
C LEU A 481 19.61 15.89 5.60
N ALA A 482 19.26 16.51 4.50
CA ALA A 482 19.94 16.37 3.22
C ALA A 482 21.44 16.75 3.26
N ASP A 483 21.83 17.66 4.16
CA ASP A 483 23.23 18.07 4.39
C ASP A 483 24.00 17.12 5.33
N GLY A 484 23.38 16.02 5.77
CA GLY A 484 23.93 15.03 6.70
C GLY A 484 23.79 15.43 8.18
N GLY A 485 23.22 16.60 8.48
CA GLY A 485 23.00 17.06 9.86
C GLY A 485 22.04 16.15 10.62
N GLU A 486 22.46 15.67 11.80
CA GLU A 486 21.62 14.87 12.70
C GLU A 486 20.53 15.75 13.31
N VAL A 487 19.29 15.23 13.39
CA VAL A 487 18.17 15.86 14.09
C VAL A 487 17.47 14.81 14.93
N LYS A 488 17.38 15.04 16.24
CA LYS A 488 16.60 14.23 17.18
C LYS A 488 15.53 15.09 17.84
N LEU A 489 14.30 14.64 17.71
CA LEU A 489 13.12 15.30 18.30
C LEU A 489 12.34 14.32 19.16
N ALA A 490 11.64 14.86 20.17
CA ALA A 490 10.60 14.14 20.88
C ALA A 490 9.33 14.98 20.97
N GLN A 491 8.18 14.36 20.76
CA GLN A 491 6.87 14.91 21.10
C GLN A 491 6.40 14.32 22.43
N GLU A 492 6.04 15.18 23.38
CA GLU A 492 5.39 14.81 24.64
C GLU A 492 3.99 15.40 24.68
N THR A 493 2.98 14.54 24.66
CA THR A 493 1.59 14.97 24.60
C THR A 493 0.66 13.82 25.01
N ASP A 494 -0.54 14.17 25.45
CA ASP A 494 -1.67 13.27 25.63
C ASP A 494 -2.71 13.44 24.52
N TYR A 495 -2.29 13.93 23.34
CA TYR A 495 -3.15 14.03 22.17
C TYR A 495 -3.70 12.65 21.78
N PRO A 496 -4.97 12.51 21.40
CA PRO A 496 -5.95 13.55 21.09
C PRO A 496 -6.78 14.06 22.30
N TRP A 497 -6.54 13.55 23.51
CA TRP A 497 -7.33 13.92 24.69
C TRP A 497 -7.01 15.32 25.22
N ASN A 498 -5.79 15.78 25.00
CA ASN A 498 -5.31 17.10 25.36
C ASN A 498 -4.58 17.74 24.18
N GLY A 499 -4.93 18.98 23.84
CA GLY A 499 -4.34 19.71 22.72
C GLY A 499 -2.92 20.27 22.99
N ARG A 500 -2.39 20.14 24.22
CA ARG A 500 -1.04 20.57 24.53
C ARG A 500 -0.02 19.60 23.97
N VAL A 501 0.87 20.10 23.12
CA VAL A 501 1.99 19.35 22.54
C VAL A 501 3.30 20.04 22.88
N GLN A 502 4.22 19.34 23.49
CA GLN A 502 5.57 19.80 23.75
C GLN A 502 6.52 19.12 22.79
N ILE A 503 7.23 19.90 21.99
CA ILE A 503 8.26 19.40 21.07
C ILE A 503 9.63 19.75 21.67
N LYS A 504 10.45 18.72 21.90
CA LYS A 504 11.80 18.86 22.41
C LYS A 504 12.81 18.58 21.30
N ILE A 505 13.77 19.49 21.10
CA ILE A 505 14.92 19.24 20.25
C ILE A 505 15.98 18.60 21.17
N LEU A 506 16.26 17.31 20.94
CA LEU A 506 17.20 16.53 21.77
C LEU A 506 18.62 16.61 21.22
N ALA A 507 18.76 16.67 19.89
CA ALA A 507 20.02 16.92 19.20
C ALA A 507 19.76 17.63 17.89
N CYS A 508 20.69 18.49 17.48
CA CYS A 508 20.74 19.09 16.16
C CYS A 508 22.20 19.28 15.73
N GLY A 509 22.43 19.26 14.43
CA GLY A 509 23.73 19.58 13.86
C GLY A 509 24.15 21.05 14.13
N GLN A 510 25.30 21.44 13.63
CA GLN A 510 25.81 22.81 13.81
C GLN A 510 25.04 23.88 13.00
N ARG A 511 24.23 23.44 12.00
CA ARG A 511 23.43 24.36 11.17
C ARG A 511 22.03 24.48 11.73
N ALA A 512 21.45 25.66 11.60
CA ALA A 512 20.04 25.88 11.89
C ALA A 512 19.18 25.08 10.91
N PHE A 513 18.10 24.49 11.40
CA PHE A 513 17.09 23.81 10.58
C PHE A 513 15.70 24.40 10.84
N GLY A 514 14.81 24.27 9.86
CA GLY A 514 13.43 24.69 9.97
C GLY A 514 12.58 23.63 10.68
N LEU A 515 11.66 24.04 11.56
CA LEU A 515 10.62 23.18 12.12
C LEU A 515 9.26 23.66 11.61
N LYS A 516 8.60 22.85 10.77
CA LYS A 516 7.29 23.15 10.19
C LYS A 516 6.22 22.35 10.93
N LEU A 517 5.34 23.06 11.61
CA LEU A 517 4.28 22.47 12.39
C LEU A 517 2.96 22.55 11.62
N ARG A 518 2.27 21.43 11.47
CA ARG A 518 0.90 21.44 10.97
C ARG A 518 -0.03 22.01 12.05
N ILE A 519 -0.83 22.99 11.69
CA ILE A 519 -1.93 23.45 12.52
C ILE A 519 -3.20 22.73 12.02
N PRO A 520 -3.75 21.79 12.79
CA PRO A 520 -4.98 21.09 12.40
C PRO A 520 -6.10 22.08 12.13
N ARG A 521 -6.83 21.87 11.05
CA ARG A 521 -8.01 22.67 10.77
C ARG A 521 -9.13 22.21 11.69
N VAL A 522 -9.25 22.85 12.86
CA VAL A 522 -10.45 22.76 13.66
C VAL A 522 -11.50 23.66 13.02
N ASP A 523 -12.69 23.15 12.77
CA ASP A 523 -13.80 23.96 12.31
C ASP A 523 -14.24 24.86 13.49
N HIS A 524 -13.56 25.99 13.64
CA HIS A 524 -14.02 27.06 14.51
C HIS A 524 -15.24 27.64 13.81
N GLY A 525 -16.42 27.13 14.17
CA GLY A 525 -17.65 27.85 13.93
C GLY A 525 -17.46 29.30 14.37
N ARG A 526 -17.27 30.17 13.37
CA ARG A 526 -17.32 31.62 13.45
C ARG A 526 -16.72 32.24 14.71
N GLU A 527 -15.44 32.59 14.65
CA GLU A 527 -14.98 33.87 15.18
C GLU A 527 -13.66 34.25 14.50
N ARG A 528 -13.76 34.90 13.34
CA ARG A 528 -12.71 35.81 12.88
C ARG A 528 -12.93 37.08 13.66
N SER A 529 -12.36 37.20 14.84
CA SER A 529 -12.12 38.52 15.43
C SER A 529 -11.10 39.22 14.56
N ARG A 530 -11.56 40.23 13.84
CA ARG A 530 -10.68 41.21 13.21
C ARG A 530 -9.99 41.98 14.36
N GLY A 531 -8.70 41.75 14.52
CA GLY A 531 -7.78 42.57 15.25
C GLY A 531 -6.66 43.02 14.31
#